data_f58cd5658f38a7754169b1aa412aaabb
#
_entry.id   f58cd5658f38a7754169b1aa412aaabb
#
_cell.length_a   1.000
_cell.length_b   1.000
_cell.length_c   1.000
_cell.angle_alpha   90.00
_cell.angle_beta   90.00
_cell.angle_gamma   90.00
#
_symmetry.space_group_name_H-M   'P 1'
#
loop_
_entity.id
_entity.type
_entity.pdbx_description
1 polymer ?
#
loop_
_entity_poly.entity_id
_entity_poly.type
_entity_poly.pdbx_seq_one_letter_code
_entity_poly.pdbx_strand_id
1 'polypeptide(L)'
;GAWEAALVNVLSPGDKVLMYETGHFATLWKSMAQRLGLNAQFIHGNWRGGVDPEKIEEVLREDTMTEIKAVCVVHNETSTGSVSDILSVRKAIDRAGHSALLMVDSISGLASIDYQHDEWGVDVTVSGSQKGFMLPPGLSFNAVSKKALIANQVAKLQRAYWDWGDMIGPNKTGYFPYTPATNLLYGLVESIDMLHEEGLDNVFSRHSRHAAATRSA
;
A
#
# COMPACT_ATOMS: atom_id res chain seq x y z
N GLY A 1 6.85 4.73 8.74
CA GLY A 1 5.78 4.28 9.68
C GLY A 1 4.63 3.57 8.98
N ALA A 2 4.11 4.08 7.83
CA ALA A 2 2.91 3.48 7.21
C ALA A 2 3.10 2.01 6.77
N TRP A 3 4.24 1.63 6.23
CA TRP A 3 4.55 0.22 5.92
C TRP A 3 4.54 -0.67 7.16
N GLU A 4 5.18 -0.19 8.23
CA GLU A 4 5.21 -0.90 9.50
C GLU A 4 3.81 -1.03 10.08
N ALA A 5 3.06 0.09 10.15
CA ALA A 5 1.68 0.09 10.59
C ALA A 5 0.82 -0.93 9.82
N ALA A 6 0.94 -0.97 8.48
CA ALA A 6 0.22 -1.93 7.65
C ALA A 6 0.54 -3.39 8.05
N LEU A 7 1.83 -3.73 8.18
CA LEU A 7 2.24 -5.11 8.50
C LEU A 7 1.84 -5.53 9.93
N VAL A 8 2.12 -4.67 10.94
CA VAL A 8 1.91 -5.06 12.35
C VAL A 8 0.44 -5.13 12.74
N ASN A 9 -0.43 -4.49 11.98
CA ASN A 9 -1.85 -4.50 12.27
C ASN A 9 -2.60 -5.72 11.73
N VAL A 10 -2.04 -6.46 10.76
CA VAL A 10 -2.77 -7.57 10.13
C VAL A 10 -2.02 -8.91 10.17
N LEU A 11 -0.80 -8.95 10.71
CA LEU A 11 0.06 -10.13 10.69
C LEU A 11 0.55 -10.51 12.08
N SER A 12 0.99 -11.76 12.19
CA SER A 12 1.55 -12.36 13.40
C SER A 12 3.02 -12.77 13.16
N PRO A 13 3.85 -12.93 14.21
CA PRO A 13 5.21 -13.40 14.06
C PRO A 13 5.27 -14.74 13.30
N GLY A 14 6.15 -14.83 12.29
CA GLY A 14 6.31 -15.99 11.44
C GLY A 14 5.33 -16.10 10.27
N ASP A 15 4.31 -15.24 10.18
CA ASP A 15 3.40 -15.25 9.03
C ASP A 15 4.15 -15.10 7.71
N LYS A 16 3.72 -15.88 6.71
CA LYS A 16 4.27 -15.83 5.36
C LYS A 16 3.61 -14.69 4.58
N VAL A 17 4.43 -13.86 3.94
CA VAL A 17 3.98 -12.79 3.03
C VAL A 17 4.65 -12.97 1.67
N LEU A 18 3.87 -12.82 0.61
CA LEU A 18 4.35 -12.83 -0.76
C LEU A 18 4.63 -11.40 -1.22
N MET A 19 5.83 -11.14 -1.69
CA MET A 19 6.25 -9.82 -2.16
C MET A 19 6.90 -9.94 -3.53
N TYR A 20 6.76 -8.92 -4.36
CA TYR A 20 7.29 -8.89 -5.71
C TYR A 20 8.34 -7.79 -5.88
N GLU A 21 9.46 -8.12 -6.51
CA GLU A 21 10.57 -7.22 -6.74
C GLU A 21 10.32 -6.35 -7.99
N THR A 22 9.92 -5.10 -7.76
CA THR A 22 9.77 -4.09 -8.83
C THR A 22 10.88 -3.05 -8.80
N GLY A 23 11.64 -2.99 -7.70
CA GLY A 23 12.75 -2.07 -7.50
C GLY A 23 13.16 -1.91 -6.05
N HIS A 24 13.77 -0.77 -5.75
CA HIS A 24 14.38 -0.49 -4.46
C HIS A 24 13.34 -0.45 -3.31
N PHE A 25 12.17 0.17 -3.53
CA PHE A 25 11.17 0.29 -2.46
C PHE A 25 10.50 -1.05 -2.15
N ALA A 26 10.26 -1.89 -3.14
CA ALA A 26 9.82 -3.27 -2.91
C ALA A 26 10.85 -4.05 -2.06
N THR A 27 12.15 -3.89 -2.33
CA THR A 27 13.24 -4.52 -1.56
C THR A 27 13.31 -3.99 -0.14
N LEU A 28 13.14 -2.68 0.06
CA LEU A 28 13.11 -2.07 1.41
C LEU A 28 11.91 -2.57 2.23
N TRP A 29 10.73 -2.67 1.62
CA TRP A 29 9.55 -3.17 2.32
C TRP A 29 9.69 -4.63 2.70
N LYS A 30 10.23 -5.46 1.80
CA LYS A 30 10.60 -6.86 2.12
C LYS A 30 11.59 -6.93 3.30
N SER A 31 12.62 -6.09 3.31
CA SER A 31 13.59 -6.06 4.40
C SER A 31 12.95 -5.65 5.73
N MET A 32 11.98 -4.74 5.72
CA MET A 32 11.19 -4.38 6.90
C MET A 32 10.36 -5.57 7.39
N ALA A 33 9.65 -6.27 6.49
CA ALA A 33 8.87 -7.45 6.84
C ALA A 33 9.74 -8.51 7.54
N GLN A 34 10.93 -8.79 7.02
CA GLN A 34 11.88 -9.73 7.64
C GLN A 34 12.35 -9.26 9.02
N ARG A 35 12.63 -7.97 9.21
CA ARG A 35 13.02 -7.41 10.51
C ARG A 35 11.90 -7.47 11.55
N LEU A 36 10.65 -7.49 11.12
CA LEU A 36 9.47 -7.70 11.97
C LEU A 36 9.22 -9.19 12.28
N GLY A 37 10.07 -10.09 11.81
CA GLY A 37 9.94 -11.53 12.05
C GLY A 37 8.93 -12.23 11.13
N LEU A 38 8.59 -11.63 9.98
CA LEU A 38 7.76 -12.25 8.96
C LEU A 38 8.60 -13.09 8.00
N ASN A 39 8.00 -14.15 7.45
CA ASN A 39 8.59 -14.97 6.41
C ASN A 39 8.25 -14.38 5.03
N ALA A 40 9.14 -13.53 4.51
CA ALA A 40 8.93 -12.84 3.24
C ALA A 40 9.41 -13.71 2.07
N GLN A 41 8.47 -14.36 1.36
CA GLN A 41 8.73 -14.98 0.07
C GLN A 41 8.78 -13.88 -1.00
N PHE A 42 9.90 -13.80 -1.75
CA PHE A 42 10.17 -12.70 -2.67
C PHE A 42 10.28 -13.22 -4.09
N ILE A 43 9.34 -12.85 -4.95
CA ILE A 43 9.42 -13.12 -6.39
C ILE A 43 10.40 -12.13 -7.00
N HIS A 44 11.48 -12.62 -7.58
CA HIS A 44 12.49 -11.77 -8.22
C HIS A 44 11.99 -11.21 -9.54
N GLY A 45 12.14 -9.90 -9.72
CA GLY A 45 11.86 -9.15 -10.94
C GLY A 45 13.15 -8.60 -11.58
N ASN A 46 13.00 -8.04 -12.76
CA ASN A 46 14.12 -7.48 -13.53
C ASN A 46 14.23 -5.96 -13.48
N TRP A 47 13.42 -5.31 -12.66
CA TRP A 47 13.32 -3.86 -12.49
C TRP A 47 12.92 -3.08 -13.75
N ARG A 48 12.37 -3.74 -14.75
CA ARG A 48 11.98 -3.11 -16.04
C ARG A 48 10.47 -3.05 -16.25
N GLY A 49 9.70 -3.58 -15.33
CA GLY A 49 8.23 -3.62 -15.40
C GLY A 49 7.61 -3.67 -14.02
N GLY A 50 6.29 -3.52 -13.98
CA GLY A 50 5.48 -3.73 -12.78
C GLY A 50 5.40 -5.22 -12.39
N VAL A 51 4.56 -5.51 -11.41
CA VAL A 51 4.26 -6.87 -10.97
C VAL A 51 3.70 -7.69 -12.13
N ASP A 52 4.19 -8.91 -12.28
CA ASP A 52 3.61 -9.93 -13.16
C ASP A 52 2.51 -10.69 -12.40
N PRO A 53 1.22 -10.50 -12.73
CA PRO A 53 0.12 -11.13 -12.00
C PRO A 53 0.09 -12.66 -12.15
N GLU A 54 0.62 -13.19 -13.26
CA GLU A 54 0.64 -14.65 -13.51
C GLU A 54 1.55 -15.35 -12.52
N LYS A 55 2.70 -14.75 -12.20
CA LYS A 55 3.61 -15.28 -11.18
C LYS A 55 3.02 -15.23 -9.76
N ILE A 56 2.23 -14.20 -9.46
CA ILE A 56 1.49 -14.14 -8.19
C ILE A 56 0.48 -15.28 -8.14
N GLU A 57 -0.30 -15.48 -9.20
CA GLU A 57 -1.29 -16.56 -9.28
C GLU A 57 -0.64 -17.94 -9.13
N GLU A 58 0.46 -18.19 -9.83
CA GLU A 58 1.22 -19.47 -9.78
C GLU A 58 1.63 -19.79 -8.33
N VAL A 59 2.31 -18.87 -7.65
CA VAL A 59 2.75 -19.05 -6.27
C VAL A 59 1.57 -19.28 -5.31
N LEU A 60 0.47 -18.55 -5.49
CA LEU A 60 -0.70 -18.70 -4.63
C LEU A 60 -1.45 -20.01 -4.89
N ARG A 61 -1.47 -20.54 -6.11
CA ARG A 61 -2.04 -21.86 -6.42
C ARG A 61 -1.21 -23.01 -5.79
N GLU A 62 0.10 -22.83 -5.68
CA GLU A 62 0.99 -23.79 -5.02
C GLU A 62 0.84 -23.78 -3.49
N ASP A 63 0.40 -22.66 -2.91
CA ASP A 63 0.16 -22.52 -1.47
C ASP A 63 -1.17 -23.15 -1.03
N THR A 64 -1.29 -24.46 -1.21
CA THR A 64 -2.51 -25.24 -0.92
C THR A 64 -2.93 -25.20 0.55
N MET A 65 -1.99 -24.89 1.46
CA MET A 65 -2.24 -24.76 2.90
C MET A 65 -2.64 -23.34 3.32
N THR A 66 -2.71 -22.41 2.36
CA THR A 66 -3.04 -20.99 2.61
C THR A 66 -2.19 -20.35 3.72
N GLU A 67 -0.89 -20.63 3.68
CA GLU A 67 0.09 -20.10 4.64
C GLU A 67 0.40 -18.62 4.36
N ILE A 68 0.34 -18.19 3.08
CA ILE A 68 0.55 -16.80 2.68
C ILE A 68 -0.62 -15.96 3.18
N LYS A 69 -0.34 -15.01 4.10
CA LYS A 69 -1.36 -14.16 4.72
C LYS A 69 -1.59 -12.86 3.97
N ALA A 70 -0.57 -12.38 3.27
CA ALA A 70 -0.66 -11.15 2.48
C ALA A 70 0.19 -11.21 1.22
N VAL A 71 -0.29 -10.56 0.16
CA VAL A 71 0.45 -10.20 -1.05
C VAL A 71 0.74 -8.70 -0.96
N CYS A 72 2.02 -8.33 -0.94
CA CYS A 72 2.47 -6.95 -0.80
C CYS A 72 3.13 -6.50 -2.10
N VAL A 73 2.60 -5.46 -2.73
CA VAL A 73 3.07 -4.95 -4.02
C VAL A 73 3.22 -3.43 -4.00
N VAL A 74 4.13 -2.90 -4.82
CA VAL A 74 4.31 -1.47 -5.03
C VAL A 74 3.56 -1.06 -6.31
N HIS A 75 2.65 -0.09 -6.19
CA HIS A 75 1.87 0.43 -7.31
C HIS A 75 2.75 1.19 -8.29
N ASN A 76 3.45 2.23 -7.81
CA ASN A 76 4.42 2.97 -8.61
C ASN A 76 5.80 2.90 -7.93
N GLU A 77 6.71 2.17 -8.54
CA GLU A 77 8.06 2.01 -8.01
C GLU A 77 8.92 3.22 -8.38
N THR A 78 9.17 4.07 -7.41
CA THR A 78 9.89 5.34 -7.59
C THR A 78 11.29 5.16 -8.18
N SER A 79 11.98 4.07 -7.83
CA SER A 79 13.36 3.84 -8.28
C SER A 79 13.50 3.44 -9.74
N THR A 80 12.42 2.95 -10.36
CA THR A 80 12.42 2.46 -11.74
C THR A 80 11.42 3.20 -12.64
N GLY A 81 10.41 3.85 -12.06
CA GLY A 81 9.29 4.46 -12.76
C GLY A 81 8.29 3.44 -13.32
N SER A 82 8.41 2.17 -12.93
CA SER A 82 7.45 1.13 -13.35
C SER A 82 6.16 1.20 -12.54
N VAL A 83 5.03 0.96 -13.19
CA VAL A 83 3.70 0.95 -12.60
C VAL A 83 3.14 -0.46 -12.67
N SER A 84 2.59 -0.95 -11.56
CA SER A 84 1.94 -2.26 -11.46
C SER A 84 0.44 -2.14 -11.67
N ASP A 85 -0.16 -3.04 -12.44
CA ASP A 85 -1.61 -3.17 -12.60
C ASP A 85 -2.20 -3.88 -11.37
N ILE A 86 -2.67 -3.09 -10.40
CA ILE A 86 -3.19 -3.60 -9.13
C ILE A 86 -4.47 -4.40 -9.31
N LEU A 87 -5.35 -3.99 -10.24
CA LEU A 87 -6.56 -4.74 -10.55
C LEU A 87 -6.23 -6.14 -11.08
N SER A 88 -5.22 -6.26 -11.94
CA SER A 88 -4.78 -7.56 -12.44
C SER A 88 -4.15 -8.43 -11.35
N VAL A 89 -3.42 -7.83 -10.40
CA VAL A 89 -2.93 -8.55 -9.20
C VAL A 89 -4.11 -9.06 -8.35
N ARG A 90 -5.14 -8.24 -8.11
CA ARG A 90 -6.34 -8.68 -7.39
C ARG A 90 -7.02 -9.85 -8.08
N LYS A 91 -7.22 -9.74 -9.40
CA LYS A 91 -7.78 -10.84 -10.21
C LYS A 91 -6.96 -12.13 -10.14
N ALA A 92 -5.63 -12.02 -10.07
CA ALA A 92 -4.75 -13.19 -9.91
C ALA A 92 -4.96 -13.90 -8.57
N ILE A 93 -5.08 -13.14 -7.46
CA ILE A 93 -5.40 -13.69 -6.14
C ILE A 93 -6.78 -14.38 -6.16
N ASP A 94 -7.77 -13.76 -6.81
CA ASP A 94 -9.13 -14.31 -6.92
C ASP A 94 -9.17 -15.59 -7.77
N ARG A 95 -8.46 -15.64 -8.91
CA ARG A 95 -8.36 -16.84 -9.75
C ARG A 95 -7.62 -17.98 -9.06
N ALA A 96 -6.67 -17.67 -8.18
CA ALA A 96 -6.05 -18.68 -7.32
C ALA A 96 -7.00 -19.18 -6.23
N GLY A 97 -8.13 -18.55 -6.00
CA GLY A 97 -9.05 -18.87 -4.90
C GLY A 97 -8.44 -18.61 -3.52
N HIS A 98 -7.47 -17.70 -3.43
CA HIS A 98 -6.63 -17.54 -2.25
C HIS A 98 -7.14 -16.45 -1.32
N SER A 99 -7.05 -16.69 0.00
CA SER A 99 -7.59 -15.79 1.03
C SER A 99 -6.63 -14.65 1.44
N ALA A 100 -5.43 -14.58 0.90
CA ALA A 100 -4.45 -13.54 1.25
C ALA A 100 -5.01 -12.12 1.12
N LEU A 101 -4.56 -11.24 2.02
CA LEU A 101 -4.81 -9.80 1.90
C LEU A 101 -4.00 -9.22 0.74
N LEU A 102 -4.57 -8.28 0.00
CA LEU A 102 -3.82 -7.46 -0.96
C LEU A 102 -3.40 -6.15 -0.28
N MET A 103 -2.10 -5.96 -0.10
CA MET A 103 -1.51 -4.77 0.50
C MET A 103 -0.70 -4.01 -0.55
N VAL A 104 -1.00 -2.74 -0.73
CA VAL A 104 -0.43 -1.93 -1.82
C VAL A 104 0.28 -0.70 -1.27
N ASP A 105 1.55 -0.54 -1.64
CA ASP A 105 2.25 0.72 -1.50
C ASP A 105 1.88 1.64 -2.67
N SER A 106 1.11 2.66 -2.38
CA SER A 106 0.74 3.72 -3.32
C SER A 106 1.42 5.06 -3.02
N ILE A 107 2.49 5.07 -2.21
CA ILE A 107 3.11 6.31 -1.71
C ILE A 107 3.42 7.30 -2.82
N SER A 108 3.99 6.84 -3.93
CA SER A 108 4.32 7.73 -5.05
C SER A 108 3.28 7.76 -6.17
N GLY A 109 2.22 6.96 -6.07
CA GLY A 109 1.15 6.89 -7.07
C GLY A 109 -0.13 7.62 -6.67
N LEU A 110 -0.53 7.55 -5.41
CA LEU A 110 -1.79 8.11 -4.93
C LEU A 110 -1.86 9.63 -5.19
N ALA A 111 -3.01 10.10 -5.66
CA ALA A 111 -3.25 11.48 -6.10
C ALA A 111 -2.35 11.94 -7.29
N SER A 112 -1.70 11.02 -7.99
CA SER A 112 -0.91 11.31 -9.21
C SER A 112 -1.25 10.35 -10.35
N ILE A 113 -1.62 9.13 -10.03
CA ILE A 113 -2.05 8.07 -10.96
C ILE A 113 -3.40 7.58 -10.46
N ASP A 114 -4.32 7.21 -11.36
CA ASP A 114 -5.60 6.61 -10.97
C ASP A 114 -5.39 5.41 -10.05
N TYR A 115 -6.08 5.42 -8.92
CA TYR A 115 -5.98 4.40 -7.90
C TYR A 115 -7.30 4.23 -7.15
N GLN A 116 -7.89 3.06 -7.23
CA GLN A 116 -9.23 2.79 -6.75
C GLN A 116 -9.23 1.66 -5.70
N HIS A 117 -9.02 2.04 -4.43
CA HIS A 117 -8.88 1.11 -3.31
C HIS A 117 -10.02 0.10 -3.20
N ASP A 118 -11.26 0.59 -3.17
CA ASP A 118 -12.43 -0.25 -2.95
C ASP A 118 -12.78 -1.06 -4.20
N GLU A 119 -12.78 -0.44 -5.37
CA GLU A 119 -13.19 -1.08 -6.64
C GLU A 119 -12.19 -2.13 -7.10
N TRP A 120 -10.90 -1.93 -6.80
CA TRP A 120 -9.88 -2.95 -7.08
C TRP A 120 -9.75 -3.99 -5.96
N GLY A 121 -10.55 -3.90 -4.90
CA GLY A 121 -10.56 -4.87 -3.81
C GLY A 121 -9.23 -4.94 -3.05
N VAL A 122 -8.58 -3.80 -2.87
CA VAL A 122 -7.36 -3.68 -2.06
C VAL A 122 -7.73 -3.76 -0.59
N ASP A 123 -6.97 -4.52 0.19
CA ASP A 123 -7.24 -4.68 1.62
C ASP A 123 -6.53 -3.64 2.48
N VAL A 124 -5.30 -3.28 2.11
CA VAL A 124 -4.54 -2.21 2.78
C VAL A 124 -3.80 -1.37 1.75
N THR A 125 -4.09 -0.08 1.73
CA THR A 125 -3.34 0.90 0.96
C THR A 125 -2.44 1.71 1.87
N VAL A 126 -1.17 1.82 1.50
CA VAL A 126 -0.17 2.63 2.20
C VAL A 126 0.14 3.87 1.36
N SER A 127 0.07 5.06 1.98
CA SER A 127 0.47 6.31 1.32
C SER A 127 1.13 7.30 2.28
N GLY A 128 1.57 8.43 1.76
CA GLY A 128 2.26 9.48 2.51
C GLY A 128 1.99 10.88 1.95
N SER A 129 2.19 11.88 2.79
CA SER A 129 1.83 13.28 2.50
C SER A 129 2.71 13.97 1.44
N GLN A 130 3.98 13.57 1.31
CA GLN A 130 5.01 14.30 0.55
C GLN A 130 5.09 13.96 -0.94
N LYS A 131 4.07 13.34 -1.51
CA LYS A 131 4.01 12.95 -2.92
C LYS A 131 2.80 13.63 -3.59
N GLY A 132 1.87 12.89 -4.12
CA GLY A 132 0.70 13.44 -4.81
C GLY A 132 -0.16 14.39 -3.96
N PHE A 133 -0.10 14.28 -2.64
CA PHE A 133 -0.76 15.25 -1.74
C PHE A 133 -0.01 16.56 -1.55
N MET A 134 1.13 16.80 -2.19
CA MET A 134 1.83 18.09 -2.25
C MET A 134 2.21 18.70 -0.89
N LEU A 135 2.28 17.91 0.17
CA LEU A 135 2.64 18.33 1.53
C LEU A 135 4.11 18.03 1.85
N PRO A 136 4.67 18.65 2.89
CA PRO A 136 5.90 18.17 3.50
C PRO A 136 5.75 16.73 4.03
N PRO A 137 6.86 15.98 4.19
CA PRO A 137 6.86 14.71 4.92
C PRO A 137 6.36 14.89 6.36
N GLY A 138 5.58 13.92 6.87
CA GLY A 138 5.15 13.94 8.28
C GLY A 138 3.81 13.25 8.53
N LEU A 139 2.96 13.09 7.51
CA LEU A 139 1.77 12.25 7.61
C LEU A 139 1.96 10.98 6.79
N SER A 140 1.41 9.89 7.31
CA SER A 140 1.28 8.63 6.58
C SER A 140 -0.15 8.11 6.71
N PHE A 141 -0.62 7.41 5.68
CA PHE A 141 -2.00 6.97 5.58
C PHE A 141 -2.06 5.46 5.38
N ASN A 142 -3.01 4.82 6.09
CA ASN A 142 -3.46 3.47 5.77
C ASN A 142 -4.96 3.52 5.49
N ALA A 143 -5.40 3.22 4.27
CA ALA A 143 -6.78 2.88 3.99
C ALA A 143 -6.95 1.37 4.16
N VAL A 144 -8.01 0.93 4.85
CA VAL A 144 -8.14 -0.46 5.28
C VAL A 144 -9.54 -1.01 4.98
N SER A 145 -9.61 -2.20 4.40
CA SER A 145 -10.84 -2.92 4.12
C SER A 145 -11.44 -3.54 5.39
N LYS A 146 -12.72 -3.94 5.32
CA LYS A 146 -13.34 -4.74 6.39
C LYS A 146 -12.58 -6.06 6.64
N LYS A 147 -12.07 -6.68 5.58
CA LYS A 147 -11.26 -7.92 5.67
C LYS A 147 -9.96 -7.67 6.44
N ALA A 148 -9.27 -6.55 6.20
CA ALA A 148 -8.09 -6.16 6.95
C ALA A 148 -8.41 -5.87 8.43
N LEU A 149 -9.55 -5.25 8.73
CA LEU A 149 -9.99 -5.03 10.12
C LEU A 149 -10.32 -6.34 10.85
N ILE A 150 -10.85 -7.35 10.17
CA ILE A 150 -11.03 -8.68 10.74
C ILE A 150 -9.66 -9.33 11.05
N ALA A 151 -8.70 -9.24 10.14
CA ALA A 151 -7.35 -9.72 10.37
C ALA A 151 -6.66 -9.00 11.55
N ASN A 152 -6.92 -7.70 11.71
CA ASN A 152 -6.40 -6.91 12.84
C ASN A 152 -6.79 -7.48 14.21
N GLN A 153 -7.98 -8.06 14.35
CA GLN A 153 -8.47 -8.61 15.61
C GLN A 153 -7.66 -9.81 16.12
N VAL A 154 -7.00 -10.52 15.19
CA VAL A 154 -6.24 -11.75 15.51
C VAL A 154 -4.73 -11.59 15.33
N ALA A 155 -4.29 -10.48 14.76
CA ALA A 155 -2.88 -10.17 14.54
C ALA A 155 -2.11 -10.02 15.86
N LYS A 156 -0.89 -10.58 15.91
CA LYS A 156 -0.09 -10.69 17.14
C LYS A 156 1.27 -10.00 17.07
N LEU A 157 1.65 -9.38 15.95
CA LEU A 157 2.83 -8.53 15.92
C LEU A 157 2.66 -7.40 16.93
N GLN A 158 3.73 -7.11 17.66
CA GLN A 158 3.71 -6.06 18.68
C GLN A 158 3.50 -4.71 18.03
N ARG A 159 2.58 -3.94 18.57
CA ARG A 159 2.27 -2.57 18.13
C ARG A 159 1.76 -1.77 19.33
N ALA A 160 1.99 -0.47 19.30
CA ALA A 160 1.44 0.49 20.25
C ALA A 160 1.07 1.77 19.50
N TYR A 161 2.06 2.59 19.12
CA TYR A 161 1.82 3.85 18.39
C TYR A 161 1.08 3.62 17.05
N TRP A 162 1.30 2.48 16.38
CA TRP A 162 0.69 2.14 15.09
C TRP A 162 -0.62 1.35 15.19
N ASP A 163 -1.19 1.16 16.39
CA ASP A 163 -2.41 0.36 16.53
C ASP A 163 -3.62 1.07 15.90
N TRP A 164 -4.24 0.43 14.91
CA TRP A 164 -5.43 1.00 14.25
C TRP A 164 -6.64 1.06 15.19
N GLY A 165 -6.77 0.13 16.14
CA GLY A 165 -7.84 0.13 17.11
C GLY A 165 -7.80 1.38 17.98
N ASP A 166 -6.60 1.73 18.45
CA ASP A 166 -6.36 2.93 19.26
C ASP A 166 -6.59 4.23 18.47
N MET A 167 -6.45 4.19 17.15
CA MET A 167 -6.74 5.34 16.28
C MET A 167 -8.22 5.45 15.92
N ILE A 168 -8.84 4.34 15.51
CA ILE A 168 -10.25 4.32 15.05
C ILE A 168 -11.21 4.70 16.17
N GLY A 169 -10.96 4.25 17.40
CA GLY A 169 -11.81 4.54 18.55
C GLY A 169 -11.96 6.06 18.81
N PRO A 170 -10.88 6.77 19.15
CA PRO A 170 -10.90 8.22 19.37
C PRO A 170 -11.35 9.03 18.15
N ASN A 171 -10.98 8.62 16.94
CA ASN A 171 -11.35 9.33 15.70
C ASN A 171 -12.86 9.44 15.51
N LYS A 172 -13.66 8.50 16.01
CA LYS A 172 -15.13 8.57 15.97
C LYS A 172 -15.69 9.83 16.65
N THR A 173 -14.96 10.39 17.60
CA THR A 173 -15.33 11.59 18.35
C THR A 173 -14.46 12.81 18.01
N GLY A 174 -13.65 12.72 16.92
CA GLY A 174 -12.79 13.80 16.46
C GLY A 174 -11.46 13.94 17.21
N TYR A 175 -11.07 12.91 17.99
CA TYR A 175 -9.80 12.91 18.72
C TYR A 175 -8.78 11.94 18.13
N PHE A 176 -7.53 12.13 18.52
CA PHE A 176 -6.40 11.24 18.21
C PHE A 176 -5.85 10.67 19.54
N PRO A 177 -5.30 9.43 19.52
CA PRO A 177 -4.70 8.84 20.72
C PRO A 177 -3.42 9.55 21.18
N TYR A 178 -2.74 10.23 20.23
CA TYR A 178 -1.53 11.04 20.47
C TYR A 178 -1.68 12.39 19.80
N THR A 179 -0.90 13.38 20.23
CA THR A 179 -0.94 14.72 19.63
C THR A 179 -0.66 14.66 18.13
N PRO A 180 -1.62 15.01 17.28
CA PRO A 180 -1.43 14.96 15.83
C PRO A 180 -0.60 16.12 15.32
N ALA A 181 -0.01 15.98 14.14
CA ALA A 181 0.67 17.06 13.42
C ALA A 181 -0.36 18.03 12.82
N THR A 182 -0.98 18.86 13.65
CA THR A 182 -2.14 19.71 13.29
C THR A 182 -1.87 20.61 12.09
N ASN A 183 -0.68 21.22 11.99
CA ASN A 183 -0.32 22.07 10.85
C ASN A 183 -0.34 21.29 9.52
N LEU A 184 0.10 20.04 9.53
CA LEU A 184 0.04 19.18 8.34
C LEU A 184 -1.39 18.73 8.04
N LEU A 185 -2.25 18.57 9.05
CA LEU A 185 -3.66 18.24 8.83
C LEU A 185 -4.39 19.42 8.17
N TYR A 186 -4.14 20.67 8.59
CA TYR A 186 -4.66 21.86 7.89
C TYR A 186 -4.15 21.94 6.44
N GLY A 187 -2.85 21.69 6.22
CA GLY A 187 -2.30 21.62 4.87
C GLY A 187 -2.91 20.49 4.04
N LEU A 188 -3.28 19.36 4.67
CA LEU A 188 -3.94 18.24 3.98
C LEU A 188 -5.35 18.65 3.47
N VAL A 189 -6.11 19.40 4.26
CA VAL A 189 -7.41 19.92 3.82
C VAL A 189 -7.23 20.77 2.57
N GLU A 190 -6.33 21.74 2.61
CA GLU A 190 -6.01 22.59 1.44
C GLU A 190 -5.56 21.78 0.23
N SER A 191 -4.67 20.81 0.43
CA SER A 191 -4.20 19.94 -0.64
C SER A 191 -5.34 19.14 -1.30
N ILE A 192 -6.26 18.62 -0.50
CA ILE A 192 -7.43 17.89 -1.00
C ILE A 192 -8.35 18.83 -1.79
N ASP A 193 -8.59 20.05 -1.28
CA ASP A 193 -9.40 21.05 -1.96
C ASP A 193 -8.78 21.42 -3.32
N MET A 194 -7.46 21.66 -3.39
CA MET A 194 -6.75 21.90 -4.64
C MET A 194 -6.90 20.75 -5.65
N LEU A 195 -6.81 19.50 -5.20
CA LEU A 195 -6.99 18.33 -6.06
C LEU A 195 -8.44 18.25 -6.59
N HIS A 196 -9.42 18.58 -5.76
CA HIS A 196 -10.82 18.62 -6.17
C HIS A 196 -11.12 19.78 -7.12
N GLU A 197 -10.53 20.94 -6.92
CA GLU A 197 -10.66 22.09 -7.82
C GLU A 197 -10.10 21.81 -9.21
N GLU A 198 -8.92 21.18 -9.30
CA GLU A 198 -8.34 20.75 -10.58
C GLU A 198 -9.17 19.62 -11.21
N GLY A 199 -9.75 18.74 -10.39
CA GLY A 199 -10.40 17.47 -10.76
C GLY A 199 -9.39 16.35 -10.98
N LEU A 200 -9.62 15.19 -10.35
CA LEU A 200 -8.65 14.09 -10.36
C LEU A 200 -8.27 13.61 -11.77
N ASP A 201 -9.21 13.55 -12.71
CA ASP A 201 -8.92 13.18 -14.11
C ASP A 201 -7.92 14.15 -14.76
N ASN A 202 -8.02 15.45 -14.48
CA ASN A 202 -7.07 16.44 -14.96
C ASN A 202 -5.70 16.28 -14.31
N VAL A 203 -5.67 16.01 -13.00
CA VAL A 203 -4.44 15.71 -12.25
C VAL A 203 -3.73 14.51 -12.87
N PHE A 204 -4.44 13.40 -13.08
CA PHE A 204 -3.87 12.19 -13.67
C PHE A 204 -3.37 12.43 -15.10
N SER A 205 -4.15 13.15 -15.91
CA SER A 205 -3.76 13.54 -17.27
C SER A 205 -2.51 14.40 -17.29
N ARG A 206 -2.38 15.37 -16.36
CA ARG A 206 -1.20 16.20 -16.21
C ARG A 206 0.04 15.38 -15.86
N HIS A 207 -0.06 14.50 -14.86
CA HIS A 207 1.04 13.62 -14.47
C HIS A 207 1.45 12.66 -15.59
N SER A 208 0.48 12.10 -16.32
CA SER A 208 0.73 11.23 -17.47
C SER A 208 1.52 11.94 -18.57
N ARG A 209 1.16 13.20 -18.90
CA ARG A 209 1.92 14.02 -19.89
C ARG A 209 3.37 14.24 -19.44
N HIS A 210 3.59 14.58 -18.15
CA HIS A 210 4.95 14.77 -17.62
C HIS A 210 5.76 13.48 -17.64
N ALA A 211 5.14 12.35 -17.27
CA ALA A 211 5.80 11.04 -17.34
C ALA A 211 6.16 10.66 -18.78
N ALA A 212 5.27 10.90 -19.75
CA ALA A 212 5.55 10.64 -21.15
C ALA A 212 6.70 11.51 -21.67
N ALA A 213 6.71 12.82 -21.36
CA ALA A 213 7.79 13.72 -21.73
C ALA A 213 9.14 13.29 -21.17
N THR A 214 9.17 12.89 -19.88
CA THR A 214 10.41 12.41 -19.24
C THR A 214 10.95 11.14 -19.90
N ARG A 215 10.06 10.21 -20.31
CA ARG A 215 10.47 8.97 -20.99
C ARG A 215 10.93 9.18 -22.41
N SER A 216 10.54 10.29 -23.04
CA SER A 216 10.90 10.61 -24.43
C SER A 216 12.20 11.40 -24.54
N ALA A 217 12.71 11.93 -23.43
CA ALA A 217 13.96 12.69 -23.36
C ALA A 217 15.18 11.76 -23.17
#